data_929f3cacf9da0b1a6178a5f807bcacff
#
_entry.id   929f3cacf9da0b1a6178a5f807bcacff
#
_cell.length_a   1.000
_cell.length_b   1.000
_cell.length_c   1.000
_cell.angle_alpha   90.00
_cell.angle_beta   90.00
_cell.angle_gamma   90.00
#
_symmetry.space_group_name_H-M   'P 1'
#
loop_
_entity.id
_entity.type
_entity.pdbx_description
1 polymer ?
#
loop_
_entity_poly.entity_id
_entity_poly.type
_entity_poly.pdbx_seq_one_letter_code
_entity_poly.pdbx_strand_id
1 'polypeptide(L)'
;MINPVPVYKYVKANPLIKLNVNDKVYVVNGFTFLSNQYGVTRKDCLRDINFEDLVKIGLFEKTINNFNISNYSKGDLIVLSDNKDKAREVSASNPTKNRVVEITKEPTVVIPRRAYGKAPLRFIQEMEVKDVNSGKMEIINTDDVVSNTKKYWFLNSKGQVSCTYYWMNPVADLYRSKTNNIYYSNKDAVSALQNIEYNINNDASILSGGDTMLGKAMMVDNLVEK
;
A
#
# COMPACT_ATOMS: atom_id res chain seq x y z
N MET A 1 -13.10 0.84 -4.67
CA MET A 1 -14.09 0.44 -5.70
C MET A 1 -14.37 -1.04 -5.51
N ILE A 2 -15.63 -1.46 -5.56
CA ILE A 2 -15.97 -2.89 -5.47
C ILE A 2 -15.93 -3.42 -6.90
N ASN A 3 -15.01 -4.32 -7.20
CA ASN A 3 -14.96 -4.95 -8.51
C ASN A 3 -15.70 -6.29 -8.45
N PRO A 4 -16.81 -6.43 -9.18
CA PRO A 4 -17.52 -7.69 -9.26
C PRO A 4 -16.69 -8.70 -10.06
N VAL A 5 -16.39 -9.83 -9.45
CA VAL A 5 -15.69 -10.93 -10.11
C VAL A 5 -16.69 -12.09 -10.27
N PRO A 6 -16.99 -12.52 -11.49
CA PRO A 6 -17.80 -13.70 -11.71
C PRO A 6 -17.07 -14.96 -11.24
N VAL A 7 -17.79 -15.79 -10.51
CA VAL A 7 -17.31 -17.06 -9.98
C VAL A 7 -18.27 -18.14 -10.45
N TYR A 8 -17.72 -19.12 -11.13
CA TYR A 8 -18.46 -20.26 -11.66
C TYR A 8 -18.11 -21.50 -10.84
N LYS A 9 -19.06 -22.00 -10.08
CA LYS A 9 -18.92 -23.21 -9.29
C LYS A 9 -19.37 -24.40 -10.13
N TYR A 10 -18.51 -25.40 -10.30
CA TYR A 10 -18.86 -26.65 -10.97
C TYR A 10 -19.74 -27.51 -10.10
N VAL A 11 -20.97 -27.81 -10.54
CA VAL A 11 -21.99 -28.44 -9.69
C VAL A 11 -22.43 -29.83 -10.17
N LYS A 12 -22.27 -30.13 -11.46
CA LYS A 12 -22.69 -31.39 -12.03
C LYS A 12 -21.56 -32.03 -12.84
N ALA A 13 -21.12 -33.22 -12.41
CA ALA A 13 -20.07 -33.94 -13.09
C ALA A 13 -20.39 -34.23 -14.58
N ASN A 14 -19.45 -33.94 -15.43
CA ASN A 14 -19.48 -34.22 -16.87
C ASN A 14 -18.14 -34.83 -17.29
N PRO A 15 -18.12 -36.02 -17.95
CA PRO A 15 -16.86 -36.69 -18.30
C PRO A 15 -15.97 -35.89 -19.26
N LEU A 16 -16.50 -34.91 -19.98
CA LEU A 16 -15.74 -34.04 -20.86
C LEU A 16 -15.02 -32.90 -20.13
N ILE A 17 -15.44 -32.60 -18.89
CA ILE A 17 -14.90 -31.52 -18.09
C ILE A 17 -14.00 -32.10 -16.99
N LYS A 18 -12.71 -31.85 -17.07
CA LYS A 18 -11.71 -32.31 -16.09
C LYS A 18 -11.67 -31.43 -14.83
N LEU A 19 -12.81 -31.25 -14.20
CA LEU A 19 -12.98 -30.51 -12.93
C LEU A 19 -13.67 -31.43 -11.92
N ASN A 20 -13.39 -31.20 -10.65
CA ASN A 20 -14.11 -31.86 -9.57
C ASN A 20 -15.35 -31.04 -9.18
N VAL A 21 -16.44 -31.69 -8.81
CA VAL A 21 -17.61 -31.01 -8.29
C VAL A 21 -17.21 -30.15 -7.08
N ASN A 22 -17.70 -28.92 -7.04
CA ASN A 22 -17.35 -27.83 -6.14
C ASN A 22 -16.07 -27.06 -6.46
N ASP A 23 -15.30 -27.43 -7.48
CA ASP A 23 -14.24 -26.57 -7.99
C ASP A 23 -14.85 -25.22 -8.43
N LYS A 24 -14.11 -24.13 -8.20
CA LYS A 24 -14.54 -22.77 -8.55
C LYS A 24 -13.63 -22.19 -9.60
N VAL A 25 -14.22 -21.63 -10.62
CA VAL A 25 -13.52 -20.92 -11.69
C VAL A 25 -13.79 -19.44 -11.56
N TYR A 26 -12.73 -18.64 -11.54
CA TYR A 26 -12.77 -17.18 -11.49
C TYR A 26 -12.30 -16.65 -12.84
N VAL A 27 -13.03 -15.70 -13.40
CA VAL A 27 -12.62 -15.00 -14.62
C VAL A 27 -12.31 -13.55 -14.24
N VAL A 28 -11.03 -13.19 -14.34
CA VAL A 28 -10.54 -11.88 -13.91
C VAL A 28 -9.64 -11.29 -14.98
N ASN A 29 -10.01 -10.14 -15.49
CA ASN A 29 -9.23 -9.42 -16.52
C ASN A 29 -8.84 -10.30 -17.72
N GLY A 30 -9.74 -11.17 -18.18
CA GLY A 30 -9.48 -12.08 -19.29
C GLY A 30 -8.62 -13.30 -18.95
N PHE A 31 -8.25 -13.48 -17.68
CA PHE A 31 -7.57 -14.68 -17.20
C PHE A 31 -8.52 -15.58 -16.43
N THR A 32 -8.29 -16.87 -16.53
CA THR A 32 -9.08 -17.90 -15.86
C THR A 32 -8.25 -18.57 -14.76
N PHE A 33 -8.82 -18.63 -13.58
CA PHE A 33 -8.20 -19.24 -12.40
C PHE A 33 -9.09 -20.35 -11.86
N LEU A 34 -8.51 -21.51 -11.63
CA LEU A 34 -9.17 -22.64 -10.95
C LEU A 34 -8.81 -22.64 -9.47
N SER A 35 -9.82 -22.63 -8.62
CA SER A 35 -9.68 -22.82 -7.18
C SER A 35 -10.30 -24.15 -6.77
N ASN A 36 -9.47 -25.00 -6.17
CA ASN A 36 -9.85 -26.30 -5.64
C ASN A 36 -9.25 -26.51 -4.23
N GLN A 37 -9.35 -27.74 -3.70
CA GLN A 37 -8.82 -28.10 -2.39
C GLN A 37 -7.29 -27.91 -2.27
N TYR A 38 -6.55 -27.89 -3.38
CA TYR A 38 -5.09 -27.77 -3.39
C TYR A 38 -4.61 -26.31 -3.56
N GLY A 39 -5.52 -25.37 -3.85
CA GLY A 39 -5.19 -23.97 -3.99
C GLY A 39 -5.82 -23.31 -5.21
N VAL A 40 -5.16 -22.26 -5.68
CA VAL A 40 -5.59 -21.50 -6.86
C VAL A 40 -4.49 -21.57 -7.92
N THR A 41 -4.86 -21.95 -9.13
CA THR A 41 -3.94 -22.09 -10.25
C THR A 41 -4.53 -21.41 -11.49
N ARG A 42 -3.71 -20.66 -12.23
CA ARG A 42 -4.11 -20.12 -13.53
C ARG A 42 -4.28 -21.28 -14.52
N LYS A 43 -5.38 -21.27 -15.28
CA LYS A 43 -5.75 -22.28 -16.26
C LYS A 43 -6.11 -21.64 -17.59
N ASP A 44 -5.09 -21.35 -18.40
CA ASP A 44 -5.28 -20.71 -19.70
C ASP A 44 -6.10 -21.59 -20.68
N CYS A 45 -6.08 -22.91 -20.49
CA CYS A 45 -6.92 -23.84 -21.28
C CYS A 45 -8.43 -23.68 -21.03
N LEU A 46 -8.82 -22.95 -19.98
CA LEU A 46 -10.22 -22.63 -19.70
C LEU A 46 -10.63 -21.25 -20.21
N ARG A 47 -9.73 -20.52 -20.85
CA ARG A 47 -9.95 -19.14 -21.28
C ARG A 47 -11.05 -19.01 -22.35
N ASP A 48 -11.08 -19.97 -23.26
CA ASP A 48 -11.99 -19.94 -24.39
C ASP A 48 -13.32 -20.60 -24.11
N ILE A 49 -13.53 -21.03 -22.85
CA ILE A 49 -14.81 -21.64 -22.43
C ILE A 49 -15.82 -20.54 -22.13
N ASN A 50 -16.97 -20.64 -22.76
CA ASN A 50 -18.12 -19.80 -22.43
C ASN A 50 -18.85 -20.36 -21.19
N PHE A 51 -18.47 -19.90 -20.00
CA PHE A 51 -19.07 -20.34 -18.75
C PHE A 51 -20.55 -19.97 -18.62
N GLU A 52 -21.01 -18.90 -19.28
CA GLU A 52 -22.44 -18.52 -19.28
C GLU A 52 -23.31 -19.60 -19.93
N ASP A 53 -22.84 -20.20 -21.01
CA ASP A 53 -23.56 -21.29 -21.64
C ASP A 53 -23.54 -22.56 -20.78
N LEU A 54 -22.45 -22.82 -20.07
CA LEU A 54 -22.36 -23.94 -19.14
C LEU A 54 -23.30 -23.75 -17.90
N VAL A 55 -23.55 -22.51 -17.50
CA VAL A 55 -24.57 -22.20 -16.48
C VAL A 55 -25.95 -22.46 -17.00
N LYS A 56 -26.29 -22.08 -18.23
CA LYS A 56 -27.62 -22.33 -18.83
C LYS A 56 -27.95 -23.82 -18.90
N ILE A 57 -26.99 -24.69 -19.15
CA ILE A 57 -27.17 -26.13 -19.19
C ILE A 57 -26.99 -26.82 -17.80
N GLY A 58 -26.87 -26.05 -16.74
CA GLY A 58 -26.81 -26.54 -15.36
C GLY A 58 -25.55 -27.27 -14.95
N LEU A 59 -24.43 -27.07 -15.65
CA LEU A 59 -23.14 -27.63 -15.26
C LEU A 59 -22.41 -26.74 -14.26
N PHE A 60 -22.68 -25.44 -14.28
CA PHE A 60 -22.11 -24.46 -13.37
C PHE A 60 -23.19 -23.60 -12.73
N GLU A 61 -22.92 -23.16 -11.51
CA GLU A 61 -23.62 -22.07 -10.84
C GLU A 61 -22.80 -20.83 -10.89
N LYS A 62 -23.39 -19.69 -11.26
CA LYS A 62 -22.73 -18.38 -11.26
C LYS A 62 -23.04 -17.61 -10.00
N THR A 63 -22.01 -17.11 -9.36
CA THR A 63 -22.12 -16.13 -8.29
C THR A 63 -21.23 -14.93 -8.61
N ILE A 64 -21.54 -13.78 -8.04
CA ILE A 64 -20.69 -12.59 -8.14
C ILE A 64 -20.11 -12.34 -6.75
N ASN A 65 -18.81 -12.37 -6.65
CA ASN A 65 -18.12 -11.98 -5.45
C ASN A 65 -17.62 -10.55 -5.59
N ASN A 66 -18.00 -9.72 -4.64
CA ASN A 66 -17.51 -8.36 -4.53
C ASN A 66 -16.24 -8.37 -3.68
N PHE A 67 -15.11 -8.04 -4.29
CA PHE A 67 -13.85 -7.93 -3.58
C PHE A 67 -13.52 -6.46 -3.37
N ASN A 68 -13.10 -6.14 -2.14
CA ASN A 68 -12.47 -4.86 -1.86
C ASN A 68 -11.07 -4.89 -2.51
N ILE A 69 -10.96 -4.25 -3.65
CA ILE A 69 -9.68 -3.99 -4.29
C ILE A 69 -9.24 -2.61 -3.83
N SER A 70 -8.03 -2.52 -3.30
CA SER A 70 -7.45 -1.24 -2.90
C SER A 70 -7.40 -0.31 -4.11
N ASN A 71 -7.92 0.91 -3.94
CA ASN A 71 -7.90 1.91 -4.99
C ASN A 71 -6.51 2.56 -5.01
N TYR A 72 -5.65 2.03 -5.85
CA TYR A 72 -4.37 2.64 -6.16
C TYR A 72 -4.45 3.25 -7.56
N SER A 73 -3.93 4.47 -7.69
CA SER A 73 -3.87 5.20 -8.95
C SER A 73 -2.43 5.51 -9.33
N LYS A 74 -2.18 5.71 -10.60
CA LYS A 74 -0.88 6.22 -11.07
C LYS A 74 -0.57 7.54 -10.38
N GLY A 75 0.65 7.69 -9.87
CA GLY A 75 1.12 8.84 -9.11
C GLY A 75 0.90 8.73 -7.60
N ASP A 76 0.16 7.73 -7.12
CA ASP A 76 0.04 7.50 -5.68
C ASP A 76 1.39 7.11 -5.09
N LEU A 77 1.68 7.67 -3.92
CA LEU A 77 2.84 7.33 -3.12
C LEU A 77 2.45 6.32 -2.05
N ILE A 78 3.18 5.22 -2.00
CA ILE A 78 2.96 4.15 -1.03
C ILE A 78 4.25 3.78 -0.31
N VAL A 79 4.10 3.28 0.90
CA VAL A 79 5.20 2.76 1.71
C VAL A 79 5.23 1.25 1.59
N LEU A 80 6.39 0.71 1.29
CA LEU A 80 6.69 -0.71 1.32
C LEU A 80 7.57 -1.03 2.52
N SER A 81 7.42 -2.24 3.05
CA SER A 81 8.36 -2.80 4.01
C SER A 81 9.31 -3.75 3.30
N ASP A 82 10.60 -3.62 3.54
CA ASP A 82 11.60 -4.57 3.05
C ASP A 82 11.46 -5.97 3.67
N ASN A 83 10.72 -6.07 4.76
CA ASN A 83 10.43 -7.35 5.39
C ASN A 83 9.08 -7.89 4.87
N LYS A 84 9.13 -8.66 3.80
CA LYS A 84 7.94 -9.26 3.14
C LYS A 84 7.07 -10.10 4.07
N ASP A 85 7.64 -10.68 5.11
CA ASP A 85 6.91 -11.50 6.08
C ASP A 85 6.15 -10.65 7.13
N LYS A 86 6.46 -9.35 7.24
CA LYS A 86 5.95 -8.44 8.27
C LYS A 86 5.31 -7.15 7.75
N ALA A 87 4.97 -7.08 6.47
CA ALA A 87 4.29 -5.91 5.90
C ALA A 87 3.00 -5.53 6.67
N ARG A 88 2.44 -6.46 7.46
CA ARG A 88 1.29 -6.25 8.34
C ARG A 88 1.65 -5.73 9.74
N GLU A 89 2.90 -5.89 10.15
CA GLU A 89 3.42 -5.38 11.41
C GLU A 89 4.40 -4.26 11.09
N VAL A 90 3.89 -3.08 10.80
CA VAL A 90 4.71 -1.87 10.82
C VAL A 90 5.11 -1.66 12.27
N SER A 91 6.17 -2.30 12.62
CA SER A 91 6.80 -2.08 13.92
C SER A 91 7.43 -0.69 13.86
N ALA A 92 6.97 0.21 14.72
CA ALA A 92 7.66 1.45 15.01
C ALA A 92 9.13 1.20 15.42
N SER A 93 9.47 -0.04 15.77
CA SER A 93 10.80 -0.48 16.18
C SER A 93 11.82 -0.69 15.04
N ASN A 94 11.43 -0.61 13.77
CA ASN A 94 12.37 -0.78 12.66
C ASN A 94 12.05 0.12 11.44
N PRO A 95 12.04 1.45 11.61
CA PRO A 95 11.69 2.41 10.57
C PRO A 95 12.68 2.41 9.39
N THR A 96 13.92 1.96 9.60
CA THR A 96 15.00 1.96 8.60
C THR A 96 14.76 1.00 7.43
N LYS A 97 13.73 0.17 7.49
CA LYS A 97 13.37 -0.81 6.44
C LYS A 97 12.17 -0.41 5.60
N ASN A 98 11.63 0.77 5.83
CA ASN A 98 10.54 1.29 5.02
C ASN A 98 11.11 2.09 3.84
N ARG A 99 10.52 1.93 2.69
CA ARG A 99 10.84 2.71 1.49
C ARG A 99 9.58 3.23 0.84
N VAL A 100 9.68 4.38 0.18
CA VAL A 100 8.59 5.01 -0.54
C VAL A 100 8.74 4.76 -2.02
N VAL A 101 7.66 4.34 -2.65
CA VAL A 101 7.56 4.16 -4.08
C VAL A 101 6.37 4.91 -4.66
N GLU A 102 6.49 5.33 -5.90
CA GLU A 102 5.42 5.94 -6.68
C GLU A 102 4.85 4.90 -7.64
N ILE A 103 3.54 4.81 -7.73
CA ILE A 103 2.86 3.94 -8.69
C ILE A 103 2.99 4.57 -10.09
N THR A 104 3.69 3.90 -10.99
CA THR A 104 3.94 4.42 -12.34
C THR A 104 2.87 4.00 -13.34
N LYS A 105 2.17 2.90 -13.02
CA LYS A 105 1.11 2.35 -13.86
C LYS A 105 -0.04 1.87 -13.00
N GLU A 106 -1.26 2.17 -13.42
CA GLU A 106 -2.43 1.68 -12.71
C GLU A 106 -2.42 0.15 -12.58
N PRO A 107 -2.81 -0.37 -11.40
CA PRO A 107 -2.86 -1.81 -11.18
C PRO A 107 -3.83 -2.46 -12.15
N THR A 108 -3.33 -3.32 -13.02
CA THR A 108 -4.14 -3.94 -14.08
C THR A 108 -4.41 -5.41 -13.83
N VAL A 109 -3.63 -6.05 -12.98
CA VAL A 109 -3.71 -7.49 -12.77
C VAL A 109 -4.23 -7.78 -11.38
N VAL A 110 -5.32 -8.55 -11.32
CA VAL A 110 -5.84 -9.08 -10.07
C VAL A 110 -5.58 -10.57 -10.06
N ILE A 111 -4.78 -11.01 -9.10
CA ILE A 111 -4.41 -12.41 -8.95
C ILE A 111 -5.12 -12.97 -7.72
N PRO A 112 -5.91 -14.05 -7.86
CA PRO A 112 -6.46 -14.72 -6.70
C PRO A 112 -5.34 -15.44 -5.93
N ARG A 113 -5.19 -15.13 -4.65
CA ARG A 113 -4.30 -15.85 -3.73
C ARG A 113 -5.08 -16.45 -2.59
N ARG A 114 -4.68 -17.64 -2.20
CA ARG A 114 -5.13 -18.25 -0.96
C ARG A 114 -3.92 -18.36 -0.03
N ALA A 115 -3.99 -17.71 1.12
CA ALA A 115 -3.05 -17.99 2.19
C ALA A 115 -3.27 -19.45 2.65
N TYR A 116 -2.23 -20.09 3.15
CA TYR A 116 -2.20 -21.52 3.50
C TYR A 116 -3.50 -22.06 4.14
N GLY A 117 -3.92 -23.25 3.71
CA GLY A 117 -5.01 -23.98 4.31
C GLY A 117 -6.43 -23.45 3.99
N LYS A 118 -7.26 -23.31 5.02
CA LYS A 118 -8.67 -22.87 4.92
C LYS A 118 -8.86 -21.35 4.85
N ALA A 119 -7.80 -20.58 4.68
CA ALA A 119 -7.90 -19.13 4.62
C ALA A 119 -8.79 -18.68 3.43
N PRO A 120 -9.55 -17.59 3.59
CA PRO A 120 -10.39 -17.09 2.53
C PRO A 120 -9.54 -16.67 1.32
N LEU A 121 -10.10 -16.89 0.13
CA LEU A 121 -9.53 -16.39 -1.11
C LEU A 121 -9.50 -14.87 -1.06
N ARG A 122 -8.35 -14.30 -1.39
CA ARG A 122 -8.19 -12.86 -1.58
C ARG A 122 -7.64 -12.56 -2.96
N PHE A 123 -7.87 -11.36 -3.43
CA PHE A 123 -7.31 -10.87 -4.67
C PHE A 123 -6.20 -9.89 -4.36
N ILE A 124 -5.07 -10.06 -5.00
CA ILE A 124 -3.95 -9.13 -4.94
C ILE A 124 -3.79 -8.48 -6.30
N GLN A 125 -3.39 -7.23 -6.31
CA GLN A 125 -3.03 -6.53 -7.53
C GLN A 125 -1.51 -6.50 -7.66
N GLU A 126 -1.02 -6.66 -8.89
CA GLU A 126 0.36 -6.33 -9.24
C GLU A 126 0.42 -4.87 -9.70
N MET A 127 1.41 -4.16 -9.22
CA MET A 127 1.63 -2.75 -9.52
C MET A 127 3.07 -2.55 -9.98
N GLU A 128 3.23 -1.74 -11.02
CA GLU A 128 4.55 -1.25 -11.42
C GLU A 128 4.82 0.04 -10.65
N VAL A 129 5.94 0.06 -9.95
CA VAL A 129 6.31 1.17 -9.08
C VAL A 129 7.74 1.62 -9.31
N LYS A 130 8.01 2.89 -8.98
CA LYS A 130 9.34 3.51 -9.02
C LYS A 130 9.74 3.90 -7.60
N ASP A 131 10.88 3.42 -7.15
CA ASP A 131 11.45 3.86 -5.89
C ASP A 131 11.82 5.34 -5.96
N VAL A 132 11.34 6.11 -4.99
CA VAL A 132 11.46 7.58 -5.00
C VAL A 132 12.91 8.04 -4.83
N ASN A 133 13.71 7.28 -4.08
CA ASN A 133 15.10 7.66 -3.79
C ASN A 133 16.07 7.17 -4.86
N SER A 134 15.95 5.90 -5.24
CA SER A 134 16.88 5.27 -6.20
C SER A 134 16.44 5.40 -7.65
N GLY A 135 15.16 5.69 -7.91
CA GLY A 135 14.58 5.70 -9.25
C GLY A 135 14.39 4.32 -9.87
N LYS A 136 14.66 3.25 -9.12
CA LYS A 136 14.55 1.86 -9.61
C LYS A 136 13.09 1.49 -9.84
N MET A 137 12.83 0.84 -10.97
CA MET A 137 11.53 0.28 -11.31
C MET A 137 11.43 -1.17 -10.83
N GLU A 138 10.27 -1.54 -10.31
CA GLU A 138 9.97 -2.92 -9.90
C GLU A 138 8.48 -3.21 -9.96
N ILE A 139 8.13 -4.50 -9.91
CA ILE A 139 6.75 -4.96 -9.80
C ILE A 139 6.55 -5.48 -8.37
N ILE A 140 5.52 -4.96 -7.72
CA ILE A 140 5.14 -5.33 -6.35
C ILE A 140 3.69 -5.84 -6.31
N ASN A 141 3.32 -6.45 -5.19
CA ASN A 141 1.95 -6.85 -4.89
C ASN A 141 1.31 -5.93 -3.84
N THR A 142 0.00 -5.80 -3.87
CA THR A 142 -0.74 -5.06 -2.83
C THR A 142 -0.48 -5.57 -1.42
N ASP A 143 -0.06 -6.83 -1.27
CA ASP A 143 0.33 -7.41 0.02
C ASP A 143 1.63 -6.83 0.60
N ASP A 144 2.48 -6.27 -0.25
CA ASP A 144 3.74 -5.66 0.14
C ASP A 144 3.56 -4.20 0.63
N VAL A 145 2.35 -3.65 0.43
CA VAL A 145 2.02 -2.27 0.79
C VAL A 145 1.66 -2.16 2.26
N VAL A 146 2.37 -1.29 2.95
CA VAL A 146 2.10 -0.95 4.35
C VAL A 146 0.99 0.09 4.47
N SER A 147 1.11 1.19 3.74
CA SER A 147 0.18 2.31 3.76
C SER A 147 0.37 3.22 2.57
N ASN A 148 -0.65 4.01 2.28
CA ASN A 148 -0.48 5.21 1.46
C ASN A 148 0.33 6.24 2.24
N THR A 149 1.08 7.07 1.54
CA THR A 149 1.90 8.11 2.16
C THR A 149 1.77 9.43 1.43
N LYS A 150 2.20 10.49 2.11
CA LYS A 150 2.29 11.84 1.55
C LYS A 150 3.60 12.46 1.95
N LYS A 151 4.18 13.25 1.06
CA LYS A 151 5.32 14.09 1.36
C LYS A 151 4.91 15.22 2.30
N TYR A 152 5.76 15.52 3.27
CA TYR A 152 5.64 16.70 4.10
C TYR A 152 7.00 17.34 4.37
N TRP A 153 7.00 18.59 4.84
CA TRP A 153 8.18 19.37 5.19
C TRP A 153 8.19 19.64 6.68
N PHE A 154 9.36 19.82 7.23
CA PHE A 154 9.57 20.09 8.66
C PHE A 154 10.86 20.90 8.86
N LEU A 155 11.00 21.51 10.03
CA LEU A 155 12.24 22.17 10.45
C LEU A 155 13.07 21.14 11.22
N ASN A 156 14.30 20.91 10.76
CA ASN A 156 15.23 19.99 11.42
C ASN A 156 16.01 20.66 12.55
N SER A 157 16.81 19.89 13.30
CA SER A 157 17.64 20.36 14.41
C SER A 157 18.68 21.43 14.01
N LYS A 158 19.02 21.53 12.74
CA LYS A 158 19.94 22.53 12.20
C LYS A 158 19.23 23.84 11.80
N GLY A 159 17.94 23.99 12.08
CA GLY A 159 17.16 25.14 11.66
C GLY A 159 16.94 25.22 10.15
N GLN A 160 16.92 24.10 9.46
CA GLN A 160 16.75 24.06 8.00
C GLN A 160 15.42 23.38 7.66
N VAL A 161 14.82 23.78 6.55
CA VAL A 161 13.67 23.10 5.99
C VAL A 161 14.13 21.80 5.34
N SER A 162 13.56 20.70 5.81
CA SER A 162 13.76 19.34 5.29
C SER A 162 12.43 18.73 4.88
N CYS A 163 12.48 17.66 4.12
CA CYS A 163 11.24 16.95 3.75
C CYS A 163 11.41 15.43 3.89
N THR A 164 10.29 14.78 4.16
CA THR A 164 10.19 13.32 4.26
C THR A 164 8.80 12.86 3.85
N TYR A 165 8.52 11.60 4.06
CA TYR A 165 7.21 11.00 3.80
C TYR A 165 6.68 10.37 5.09
N TYR A 166 5.35 10.43 5.30
CA TYR A 166 4.72 9.69 6.40
C TYR A 166 5.06 8.21 6.35
N TRP A 167 5.15 7.58 7.50
CA TRP A 167 5.51 6.17 7.68
C TRP A 167 6.97 5.80 7.39
N MET A 168 7.79 6.72 6.94
CA MET A 168 9.24 6.47 6.88
C MET A 168 9.82 6.31 8.28
N ASN A 169 9.39 7.16 9.20
CA ASN A 169 9.72 7.06 10.61
C ASN A 169 8.49 7.43 11.46
N PRO A 170 7.63 6.46 11.83
CA PRO A 170 6.39 6.74 12.55
C PRO A 170 6.58 7.45 13.89
N VAL A 171 7.69 7.21 14.57
CA VAL A 171 8.01 7.89 15.85
C VAL A 171 8.27 9.37 15.61
N ALA A 172 9.13 9.70 14.63
CA ALA A 172 9.39 11.09 14.27
C ALA A 172 8.14 11.79 13.74
N ASP A 173 7.34 11.11 12.92
CA ASP A 173 6.09 11.63 12.41
C ASP A 173 5.13 12.03 13.54
N LEU A 174 5.01 11.17 14.56
CA LEU A 174 4.18 11.44 15.73
C LEU A 174 4.67 12.66 16.52
N TYR A 175 5.99 12.76 16.77
CA TYR A 175 6.55 13.90 17.49
C TYR A 175 6.41 15.20 16.72
N ARG A 176 6.73 15.20 15.41
CA ARG A 176 6.58 16.37 14.56
C ARG A 176 5.11 16.84 14.50
N SER A 177 4.17 15.89 14.43
CA SER A 177 2.75 16.20 14.48
C SER A 177 2.36 16.85 15.81
N LYS A 178 2.79 16.29 16.95
CA LYS A 178 2.49 16.84 18.30
C LYS A 178 3.11 18.21 18.52
N THR A 179 4.21 18.52 17.86
CA THR A 179 4.91 19.81 17.98
C THR A 179 4.51 20.82 16.90
N ASN A 180 3.51 20.48 16.08
CA ASN A 180 3.09 21.29 14.93
C ASN A 180 4.22 21.60 13.94
N ASN A 181 5.21 20.70 13.83
CA ASN A 181 6.34 20.81 12.92
C ASN A 181 6.12 19.97 11.65
N ILE A 182 4.92 20.01 11.11
CA ILE A 182 4.54 19.38 9.84
C ILE A 182 3.90 20.41 8.93
N TYR A 183 4.47 20.58 7.74
CA TYR A 183 4.00 21.49 6.71
C TYR A 183 3.72 20.74 5.43
N TYR A 184 2.61 21.09 4.77
CA TYR A 184 2.20 20.40 3.53
C TYR A 184 2.77 21.02 2.26
N SER A 185 3.49 22.14 2.40
CA SER A 185 4.25 22.74 1.32
C SER A 185 5.61 23.24 1.81
N ASN A 186 6.57 23.30 0.91
CA ASN A 186 7.88 23.90 1.19
C ASN A 186 7.74 25.39 1.56
N LYS A 187 6.82 26.10 0.91
CA LYS A 187 6.56 27.51 1.16
C LYS A 187 6.13 27.76 2.60
N ASP A 188 5.21 26.94 3.12
CA ASP A 188 4.72 27.07 4.49
C ASP A 188 5.83 26.82 5.51
N ALA A 189 6.67 25.81 5.26
CA ALA A 189 7.81 25.51 6.11
C ALA A 189 8.84 26.65 6.11
N VAL A 190 9.16 27.24 4.95
CA VAL A 190 10.04 28.40 4.84
C VAL A 190 9.47 29.60 5.56
N SER A 191 8.16 29.88 5.39
CA SER A 191 7.49 30.97 6.09
C SER A 191 7.53 30.79 7.61
N ALA A 192 7.34 29.58 8.09
CA ALA A 192 7.46 29.26 9.52
C ALA A 192 8.87 29.51 10.04
N LEU A 193 9.90 29.10 9.30
CA LEU A 193 11.30 29.37 9.65
C LEU A 193 11.57 30.87 9.75
N GLN A 194 11.16 31.64 8.75
CA GLN A 194 11.34 33.11 8.74
C GLN A 194 10.64 33.76 9.94
N ASN A 195 9.46 33.31 10.32
CA ASN A 195 8.77 33.81 11.49
C ASN A 195 9.52 33.48 12.80
N ILE A 196 10.14 32.30 12.90
CA ILE A 196 10.97 31.94 14.05
C ILE A 196 12.22 32.82 14.12
N GLU A 197 12.92 33.01 13.02
CA GLU A 197 14.10 33.87 12.93
C GLU A 197 13.76 35.33 13.29
N TYR A 198 12.63 35.85 12.78
CA TYR A 198 12.14 37.18 13.14
C TYR A 198 11.89 37.31 14.64
N ASN A 199 11.20 36.32 15.25
CA ASN A 199 10.90 36.36 16.68
C ASN A 199 12.14 36.23 17.55
N ILE A 200 13.10 35.34 17.17
CA ILE A 200 14.38 35.23 17.88
C ILE A 200 15.16 36.55 17.86
N ASN A 201 15.15 37.26 16.77
CA ASN A 201 15.85 38.55 16.63
C ASN A 201 15.19 39.68 17.41
N ASN A 202 13.89 39.59 17.70
CA ASN A 202 13.12 40.64 18.36
C ASN A 202 12.74 40.35 19.83
N ASP A 203 12.87 39.09 20.27
CA ASP A 203 12.48 38.70 21.62
C ASP A 203 13.50 37.71 22.24
N ALA A 204 14.37 38.24 23.10
CA ALA A 204 15.39 37.46 23.79
C ALA A 204 14.83 36.38 24.71
N SER A 205 13.54 36.45 25.09
CA SER A 205 12.90 35.43 25.94
C SER A 205 12.71 34.09 25.24
N ILE A 206 12.69 34.08 23.92
CA ILE A 206 12.55 32.87 23.09
C ILE A 206 13.83 32.02 23.12
N LEU A 207 14.98 32.62 23.42
CA LEU A 207 16.26 31.93 23.46
C LEU A 207 16.42 30.98 24.65
N SER A 208 15.54 31.02 25.63
CA SER A 208 15.72 30.33 26.92
C SER A 208 15.16 28.92 26.99
N GLY A 209 14.63 28.31 25.95
CA GLY A 209 14.11 27.04 26.26
C GLY A 209 13.52 26.12 25.24
N GLY A 210 13.36 24.89 25.64
CA GLY A 210 12.85 23.75 24.87
C GLY A 210 11.38 23.83 24.42
N ASP A 211 10.68 24.96 24.69
CA ASP A 211 9.27 25.14 24.27
C ASP A 211 9.11 25.80 22.90
N THR A 212 10.20 26.25 22.32
CA THR A 212 10.17 26.82 20.95
C THR A 212 10.03 25.71 19.90
N MET A 213 9.51 26.05 18.73
CA MET A 213 9.41 25.13 17.59
C MET A 213 10.78 24.55 17.21
N LEU A 214 11.85 25.36 17.27
CA LEU A 214 13.21 24.92 16.99
C LEU A 214 13.72 23.96 18.08
N GLY A 215 13.51 24.26 19.36
CA GLY A 215 13.85 23.37 20.47
C GLY A 215 13.12 22.04 20.39
N LYS A 216 11.85 22.05 20.01
CA LYS A 216 11.05 20.84 19.79
C LYS A 216 11.54 20.04 18.59
N ALA A 217 11.96 20.68 17.51
CA ALA A 217 12.58 20.03 16.36
C ALA A 217 13.88 19.33 16.72
N MET A 218 14.75 20.00 17.49
CA MET A 218 16.01 19.40 17.99
C MET A 218 15.79 18.17 18.84
N MET A 219 14.74 18.15 19.68
CA MET A 219 14.41 16.97 20.50
C MET A 219 13.98 15.78 19.64
N VAL A 220 13.24 16.01 18.57
CA VAL A 220 12.78 14.94 17.66
C VAL A 220 13.95 14.31 16.92
N ASP A 221 14.81 15.11 16.33
CA ASP A 221 15.95 14.62 15.54
C ASP A 221 16.93 13.83 16.43
N ASN A 222 17.20 14.28 17.66
CA ASN A 222 18.02 13.54 18.62
C ASN A 222 17.44 12.18 19.04
N LEU A 223 16.10 12.01 18.99
CA LEU A 223 15.44 10.74 19.27
C LEU A 223 15.49 9.78 18.07
N VAL A 224 15.64 10.30 16.88
CA VAL A 224 15.62 9.54 15.63
C VAL A 224 17.00 9.05 15.21
N GLU A 225 18.06 9.76 15.62
CA GLU A 225 19.46 9.43 15.31
C GLU A 225 20.07 8.36 16.25
N LYS A 226 19.35 7.93 17.29
CA LYS A 226 19.74 6.85 18.20
C LYS A 226 19.06 5.53 17.82
#